data_41c92e4f669c62dce10c0eb04d106d95
#
_entry.id   41c92e4f669c62dce10c0eb04d106d95
#
_cell.length_a   1.000
_cell.length_b   1.000
_cell.length_c   1.000
_cell.angle_alpha   90.00
_cell.angle_beta   90.00
_cell.angle_gamma   90.00
#
_symmetry.space_group_name_H-M   'P 1'
#
loop_
_entity.id
_entity.type
_entity.pdbx_description
1 polymer ?
#
loop_
_entity_poly.entity_id
_entity_poly.type
_entity_poly.pdbx_seq_one_letter_code
_entity_poly.pdbx_strand_id
1 'polypeptide(L)'
;GQFASPVAEAGAFIKSSSEQITPDIQLHFGVAKTVDHARTLLWGHGISCHVCLLRPKSRGSLTLSSSDPFESPVIDPNFLSDKDDVKTMINGYKKMIEILNEEPVSKYTKNPIDGNINQNNDSDIETAIRKSADTVYHPVGTCKMGLDDMAVVDQELNVIGIQNIRIADASIMPQIVSGNTNAPTIMIGEKAADLILNHHK
;
A
#
# COMPACT_ATOMS: atom_id res chain seq x y z
N GLY A 1 15.05 -21.10 13.09
CA GLY A 1 14.08 -20.66 14.12
C GLY A 1 13.52 -19.28 13.77
N GLN A 2 12.57 -18.79 14.53
CA GLN A 2 11.87 -17.51 14.27
C GLN A 2 12.81 -16.30 14.06
N PHE A 3 13.97 -16.30 14.72
CA PHE A 3 14.96 -15.23 14.58
C PHE A 3 15.82 -15.33 13.29
N ALA A 4 15.62 -16.36 12.50
CA ALA A 4 16.29 -16.51 11.20
C ALA A 4 15.39 -16.08 10.03
N SER A 5 14.15 -15.67 10.32
CA SER A 5 13.17 -15.23 9.32
C SER A 5 13.02 -13.70 9.33
N PRO A 6 12.98 -13.05 8.16
CA PRO A 6 12.63 -11.63 8.06
C PRO A 6 11.12 -11.36 8.19
N VAL A 7 10.33 -12.33 8.66
CA VAL A 7 8.86 -12.34 8.82
C VAL A 7 8.10 -12.42 7.48
N ALA A 8 8.38 -11.55 6.52
CA ALA A 8 7.85 -11.63 5.15
C ALA A 8 8.88 -12.34 4.26
N GLU A 9 8.83 -13.66 4.23
CA GLU A 9 9.86 -14.50 3.61
C GLU A 9 9.78 -14.58 2.09
N ALA A 10 8.61 -14.30 1.52
CA ALA A 10 8.39 -14.34 0.08
C ALA A 10 7.39 -13.26 -0.33
N GLY A 11 7.44 -12.92 -1.60
CA GLY A 11 6.50 -12.01 -2.23
C GLY A 11 6.47 -12.25 -3.73
N ALA A 12 5.46 -11.69 -4.36
CA ALA A 12 5.31 -11.76 -5.80
C ALA A 12 4.73 -10.46 -6.35
N PHE A 13 5.12 -10.11 -7.56
CA PHE A 13 4.48 -9.09 -8.37
C PHE A 13 3.77 -9.80 -9.51
N ILE A 14 2.44 -9.72 -9.54
CA ILE A 14 1.61 -10.47 -10.48
C ILE A 14 0.65 -9.54 -11.24
N LYS A 15 0.13 -10.02 -12.35
CA LYS A 15 -0.91 -9.36 -13.11
C LYS A 15 -2.27 -9.87 -12.66
N SER A 16 -3.19 -8.96 -12.34
CA SER A 16 -4.57 -9.31 -11.99
C SER A 16 -5.34 -9.91 -13.16
N SER A 17 -4.93 -9.58 -14.41
CA SER A 17 -5.48 -10.15 -15.65
C SER A 17 -4.42 -10.22 -16.75
N SER A 18 -4.69 -10.97 -17.81
CA SER A 18 -3.83 -11.07 -19.00
C SER A 18 -3.70 -9.77 -19.79
N GLU A 19 -4.63 -8.83 -19.59
CA GLU A 19 -4.65 -7.53 -20.28
C GLU A 19 -3.64 -6.54 -19.67
N GLN A 20 -3.17 -6.79 -18.45
CA GLN A 20 -2.20 -5.91 -17.80
C GLN A 20 -0.83 -6.00 -18.48
N ILE A 21 -0.24 -4.85 -18.82
CA ILE A 21 1.09 -4.78 -19.41
C ILE A 21 2.15 -5.09 -18.35
N THR A 22 2.00 -4.53 -17.15
CA THR A 22 2.90 -4.71 -16.01
C THR A 22 2.15 -5.27 -14.82
N PRO A 23 2.83 -5.89 -13.85
CA PRO A 23 2.19 -6.29 -12.58
C PRO A 23 1.45 -5.12 -11.93
N ASP A 24 0.25 -5.38 -11.42
CA ASP A 24 -0.63 -4.42 -10.74
C ASP A 24 -1.04 -4.88 -9.34
N ILE A 25 -0.61 -6.08 -8.96
CA ILE A 25 -0.77 -6.67 -7.63
C ILE A 25 0.60 -7.06 -7.07
N GLN A 26 0.81 -6.78 -5.78
CA GLN A 26 1.90 -7.34 -4.98
C GLN A 26 1.31 -8.30 -3.93
N LEU A 27 1.96 -9.45 -3.76
CA LEU A 27 1.68 -10.39 -2.69
C LEU A 27 2.80 -10.32 -1.65
N HIS A 28 2.42 -10.27 -0.38
CA HIS A 28 3.35 -10.40 0.75
C HIS A 28 3.03 -11.70 1.50
N PHE A 29 4.00 -12.58 1.57
CA PHE A 29 3.86 -13.89 2.19
C PHE A 29 4.63 -13.94 3.50
N GLY A 30 3.93 -14.19 4.60
CA GLY A 30 4.51 -14.27 5.94
C GLY A 30 4.23 -15.61 6.63
N VAL A 31 5.20 -16.09 7.40
CA VAL A 31 5.10 -17.34 8.18
C VAL A 31 4.57 -17.01 9.58
N ALA A 32 3.34 -16.50 9.63
CA ALA A 32 2.64 -16.17 10.86
C ALA A 32 1.12 -16.18 10.62
N LYS A 33 0.34 -16.40 11.68
CA LYS A 33 -1.10 -16.16 11.68
C LYS A 33 -1.36 -14.78 12.24
N THR A 34 -1.79 -13.86 11.37
CA THR A 34 -2.10 -12.49 11.75
C THR A 34 -3.59 -12.20 11.56
N VAL A 35 -4.16 -11.42 12.44
CA VAL A 35 -5.52 -10.87 12.35
C VAL A 35 -5.50 -9.41 12.76
N ASP A 36 -6.62 -8.71 12.64
CA ASP A 36 -6.74 -7.30 13.04
C ASP A 36 -5.62 -6.45 12.42
N HIS A 37 -5.56 -6.43 11.10
CA HIS A 37 -4.58 -5.64 10.34
C HIS A 37 -3.11 -5.94 10.72
N ALA A 38 -2.80 -7.22 10.94
CA ALA A 38 -1.51 -7.72 11.43
C ALA A 38 -1.08 -7.17 12.82
N ARG A 39 -1.98 -6.53 13.57
CA ARG A 39 -1.71 -6.06 14.94
C ARG A 39 -1.74 -7.19 15.97
N THR A 40 -2.48 -8.25 15.67
CA THR A 40 -2.62 -9.40 16.56
C THR A 40 -2.05 -10.66 15.92
N LEU A 41 -1.08 -11.28 16.61
CA LEU A 41 -0.54 -12.58 16.25
C LEU A 41 -1.34 -13.68 16.97
N LEU A 42 -1.82 -14.66 16.21
CA LEU A 42 -2.46 -15.84 16.77
C LEU A 42 -1.42 -16.93 17.06
N TRP A 43 -1.59 -17.61 18.19
CA TRP A 43 -0.72 -18.72 18.55
C TRP A 43 -0.83 -19.89 17.56
N GLY A 44 0.28 -20.59 17.37
CA GLY A 44 0.40 -21.79 16.54
C GLY A 44 0.96 -21.52 15.15
N HIS A 45 1.05 -22.59 14.34
CA HIS A 45 1.62 -22.52 12.99
C HIS A 45 0.57 -22.05 11.99
N GLY A 46 1.01 -21.21 11.05
CA GLY A 46 0.19 -20.73 9.94
C GLY A 46 0.96 -19.78 9.03
N ILE A 47 0.32 -19.42 7.96
CA ILE A 47 0.83 -18.50 6.97
C ILE A 47 -0.21 -17.41 6.72
N SER A 48 0.25 -16.22 6.38
CA SER A 48 -0.57 -15.12 5.90
C SER A 48 -0.09 -14.71 4.53
N CYS A 49 -1.02 -14.40 3.63
CA CYS A 49 -0.70 -13.80 2.34
C CYS A 49 -1.56 -12.56 2.17
N HIS A 50 -0.91 -11.40 2.00
CA HIS A 50 -1.58 -10.12 1.82
C HIS A 50 -1.53 -9.73 0.35
N VAL A 51 -2.66 -9.24 -0.16
CA VAL A 51 -2.82 -8.77 -1.54
C VAL A 51 -2.84 -7.25 -1.53
N CYS A 52 -1.97 -6.62 -2.30
CA CYS A 52 -1.85 -5.16 -2.37
C CYS A 52 -2.00 -4.65 -3.80
N LEU A 53 -2.81 -3.60 -3.98
CA LEU A 53 -2.83 -2.81 -5.20
C LEU A 53 -1.53 -2.03 -5.34
N LEU A 54 -0.90 -2.12 -6.52
CA LEU A 54 0.32 -1.37 -6.81
C LEU A 54 0.05 0.06 -7.29
N ARG A 55 -1.07 0.31 -7.95
CA ARG A 55 -1.44 1.62 -8.49
C ARG A 55 -2.92 1.91 -8.26
N PRO A 56 -3.34 2.14 -7.00
CA PRO A 56 -4.74 2.46 -6.69
C PRO A 56 -5.18 3.75 -7.39
N LYS A 57 -6.41 3.78 -7.88
CA LYS A 57 -7.08 4.97 -8.41
C LYS A 57 -7.85 5.73 -7.33
N SER A 58 -8.30 5.03 -6.29
CA SER A 58 -8.95 5.64 -5.12
C SER A 58 -8.08 6.74 -4.53
N ARG A 59 -8.70 7.86 -4.16
CA ARG A 59 -8.03 9.02 -3.55
C ARG A 59 -8.72 9.40 -2.26
N GLY A 60 -7.91 9.66 -1.25
CA GLY A 60 -8.34 10.16 0.04
C GLY A 60 -8.00 11.63 0.24
N SER A 61 -8.21 12.10 1.45
CA SER A 61 -7.90 13.47 1.86
C SER A 61 -7.28 13.52 3.24
N LEU A 62 -6.50 14.56 3.46
CA LEU A 62 -5.96 14.93 4.76
C LEU A 62 -6.30 16.42 4.98
N THR A 63 -7.07 16.71 6.02
CA THR A 63 -7.56 18.07 6.31
C THR A 63 -7.37 18.41 7.79
N LEU A 64 -7.39 19.70 8.11
CA LEU A 64 -7.39 20.15 9.51
C LEU A 64 -8.76 19.91 10.13
N SER A 65 -8.79 19.42 11.38
CA SER A 65 -10.01 19.32 12.19
C SER A 65 -10.42 20.68 12.78
N SER A 66 -9.44 21.52 13.11
CA SER A 66 -9.65 22.86 13.65
C SER A 66 -8.41 23.75 13.41
N SER A 67 -8.39 24.95 13.99
CA SER A 67 -7.24 25.86 14.00
C SER A 67 -6.23 25.56 15.12
N ASP A 68 -6.53 24.63 16.03
CA ASP A 68 -5.61 24.20 17.08
C ASP A 68 -4.55 23.26 16.49
N PRO A 69 -3.25 23.64 16.48
CA PRO A 69 -2.18 22.81 15.91
C PRO A 69 -1.92 21.51 16.68
N PHE A 70 -2.47 21.35 17.88
CA PHE A 70 -2.35 20.15 18.69
C PHE A 70 -3.46 19.13 18.44
N GLU A 71 -4.53 19.51 17.75
CA GLU A 71 -5.54 18.56 17.35
C GLU A 71 -5.09 17.70 16.17
N SER A 72 -5.40 16.42 16.23
CA SER A 72 -5.11 15.50 15.15
C SER A 72 -5.85 15.87 13.86
N PRO A 73 -5.20 15.79 12.69
CA PRO A 73 -5.86 16.03 11.42
C PRO A 73 -6.91 14.95 11.13
N VAL A 74 -7.87 15.29 10.30
CA VAL A 74 -8.80 14.31 9.71
C VAL A 74 -8.08 13.60 8.56
N ILE A 75 -7.91 12.29 8.70
CA ILE A 75 -7.27 11.44 7.69
C ILE A 75 -8.31 10.49 7.15
N ASP A 76 -8.68 10.66 5.89
CA ASP A 76 -9.58 9.76 5.17
C ASP A 76 -8.85 9.19 3.95
N PRO A 77 -8.35 7.93 4.01
CA PRO A 77 -7.72 7.29 2.87
C PRO A 77 -8.69 6.96 1.74
N ASN A 78 -10.00 6.89 2.02
CA ASN A 78 -11.07 6.59 1.09
C ASN A 78 -10.78 5.32 0.24
N PHE A 79 -10.27 4.27 0.89
CA PHE A 79 -9.90 3.02 0.24
C PHE A 79 -11.05 2.39 -0.53
N LEU A 80 -10.74 1.80 -1.69
CA LEU A 80 -11.70 1.04 -2.50
C LEU A 80 -12.93 1.86 -2.93
N SER A 81 -12.79 3.19 -3.07
CA SER A 81 -13.82 4.07 -3.61
C SER A 81 -13.94 3.95 -5.12
N ASP A 82 -12.86 3.58 -5.81
CA ASP A 82 -12.84 3.33 -7.25
C ASP A 82 -13.21 1.86 -7.53
N LYS A 83 -14.11 1.64 -8.48
CA LYS A 83 -14.59 0.29 -8.85
C LYS A 83 -13.51 -0.58 -9.51
N ASP A 84 -12.56 0.05 -10.21
CA ASP A 84 -11.47 -0.70 -10.85
C ASP A 84 -10.50 -1.24 -9.78
N ASP A 85 -10.29 -0.48 -8.69
CA ASP A 85 -9.50 -0.94 -7.55
C ASP A 85 -10.13 -2.19 -6.92
N VAL A 86 -11.45 -2.15 -6.72
CA VAL A 86 -12.22 -3.29 -6.17
C VAL A 86 -12.09 -4.50 -7.08
N LYS A 87 -12.29 -4.32 -8.39
CA LYS A 87 -12.18 -5.41 -9.39
C LYS A 87 -10.77 -6.01 -9.40
N THR A 88 -9.75 -5.16 -9.35
CA THR A 88 -8.34 -5.60 -9.32
C THR A 88 -8.04 -6.38 -8.04
N MET A 89 -8.55 -5.93 -6.88
CA MET A 89 -8.40 -6.63 -5.61
C MET A 89 -9.10 -7.99 -5.61
N ILE A 90 -10.31 -8.10 -6.17
CA ILE A 90 -11.03 -9.38 -6.30
C ILE A 90 -10.19 -10.37 -7.14
N ASN A 91 -9.66 -9.92 -8.27
CA ASN A 91 -8.81 -10.75 -9.13
C ASN A 91 -7.51 -11.15 -8.42
N GLY A 92 -6.87 -10.20 -7.70
CA GLY A 92 -5.68 -10.47 -6.91
C GLY A 92 -5.95 -11.49 -5.80
N TYR A 93 -7.08 -11.38 -5.11
CA TYR A 93 -7.51 -12.35 -4.09
C TYR A 93 -7.67 -13.75 -4.69
N LYS A 94 -8.35 -13.88 -5.84
CA LYS A 94 -8.50 -15.18 -6.52
C LYS A 94 -7.15 -15.78 -6.90
N LYS A 95 -6.22 -14.96 -7.44
CA LYS A 95 -4.86 -15.41 -7.77
C LYS A 95 -4.07 -15.85 -6.53
N MET A 96 -4.20 -15.14 -5.43
CA MET A 96 -3.59 -15.54 -4.16
C MET A 96 -4.10 -16.92 -3.72
N ILE A 97 -5.40 -17.16 -3.79
CA ILE A 97 -5.99 -18.46 -3.42
C ILE A 97 -5.53 -19.58 -4.36
N GLU A 98 -5.44 -19.32 -5.68
CA GLU A 98 -4.85 -20.28 -6.63
C GLU A 98 -3.44 -20.69 -6.17
N ILE A 99 -2.56 -19.71 -5.86
CA ILE A 99 -1.19 -19.96 -5.41
C ILE A 99 -1.14 -20.75 -4.09
N LEU A 100 -2.00 -20.40 -3.13
CA LEU A 100 -2.03 -21.08 -1.82
C LEU A 100 -2.54 -22.51 -1.91
N ASN A 101 -3.30 -22.86 -2.95
CA ASN A 101 -3.81 -24.21 -3.21
C ASN A 101 -2.85 -25.09 -4.01
N GLU A 102 -1.78 -24.52 -4.59
CA GLU A 102 -0.79 -25.28 -5.35
C GLU A 102 0.26 -25.93 -4.45
N GLU A 103 0.80 -27.06 -4.91
CA GLU A 103 1.96 -27.72 -4.31
C GLU A 103 3.24 -26.86 -4.50
N PRO A 104 4.12 -26.76 -3.49
CA PRO A 104 4.10 -27.47 -2.20
C PRO A 104 3.37 -26.74 -1.05
N VAL A 105 2.82 -25.54 -1.28
CA VAL A 105 2.23 -24.69 -0.23
C VAL A 105 1.00 -25.35 0.40
N SER A 106 0.16 -25.95 -0.44
CA SER A 106 -1.11 -26.58 0.01
C SER A 106 -0.92 -27.69 1.07
N LYS A 107 0.26 -28.31 1.13
CA LYS A 107 0.60 -29.28 2.17
C LYS A 107 0.62 -28.69 3.58
N TYR A 108 0.87 -27.40 3.69
CA TYR A 108 1.03 -26.68 4.97
C TYR A 108 -0.21 -25.83 5.31
N THR A 109 -1.14 -25.67 4.37
CA THR A 109 -2.40 -24.94 4.58
C THR A 109 -3.54 -25.92 4.87
N LYS A 110 -4.41 -25.61 5.83
CA LYS A 110 -5.58 -26.44 6.15
C LYS A 110 -6.85 -25.61 6.05
N ASN A 111 -7.10 -24.78 7.06
CA ASN A 111 -8.33 -24.01 7.16
C ASN A 111 -8.01 -22.51 7.14
N PRO A 112 -8.71 -21.71 6.33
CA PRO A 112 -8.60 -20.26 6.40
C PRO A 112 -9.09 -19.75 7.75
N ILE A 113 -8.41 -18.73 8.30
CA ILE A 113 -8.77 -18.12 9.59
C ILE A 113 -10.04 -17.28 9.45
N ASP A 114 -10.21 -16.62 8.29
CA ASP A 114 -11.34 -15.73 8.04
C ASP A 114 -12.62 -16.45 7.61
N GLY A 115 -12.66 -17.76 7.74
CA GLY A 115 -13.79 -18.60 7.33
C GLY A 115 -13.78 -18.93 5.84
N ASN A 116 -14.79 -19.68 5.41
CA ASN A 116 -14.92 -20.06 4.00
C ASN A 116 -15.64 -18.97 3.21
N ILE A 117 -14.87 -18.10 2.56
CA ILE A 117 -15.40 -17.15 1.59
C ILE A 117 -15.71 -17.92 0.30
N ASN A 118 -16.89 -17.73 -0.26
CA ASN A 118 -17.24 -18.34 -1.55
C ASN A 118 -16.42 -17.70 -2.67
N GLN A 119 -15.35 -18.37 -3.07
CA GLN A 119 -14.38 -17.89 -4.06
C GLN A 119 -14.98 -17.77 -5.49
N ASN A 120 -16.16 -18.33 -5.72
CA ASN A 120 -16.88 -18.24 -7.00
C ASN A 120 -17.88 -17.08 -7.03
N ASN A 121 -18.01 -16.32 -5.93
CA ASN A 121 -18.92 -15.19 -5.83
C ASN A 121 -18.14 -13.90 -5.54
N ASP A 122 -18.07 -13.02 -6.53
CA ASP A 122 -17.33 -11.75 -6.43
C ASP A 122 -17.90 -10.83 -5.35
N SER A 123 -19.21 -10.88 -5.07
CA SER A 123 -19.85 -10.09 -4.02
C SER A 123 -19.41 -10.54 -2.61
N ASP A 124 -19.24 -11.86 -2.42
CA ASP A 124 -18.75 -12.39 -1.13
C ASP A 124 -17.28 -12.03 -0.92
N ILE A 125 -16.47 -12.10 -1.99
CA ILE A 125 -15.06 -11.68 -1.98
C ILE A 125 -14.96 -10.17 -1.69
N GLU A 126 -15.73 -9.33 -2.40
CA GLU A 126 -15.75 -7.89 -2.16
C GLU A 126 -16.12 -7.54 -0.72
N THR A 127 -17.15 -8.19 -0.18
CA THR A 127 -17.57 -8.00 1.20
C THR A 127 -16.44 -8.32 2.19
N ALA A 128 -15.73 -9.42 1.97
CA ALA A 128 -14.60 -9.82 2.78
C ALA A 128 -13.43 -8.82 2.66
N ILE A 129 -13.11 -8.38 1.43
CA ILE A 129 -12.07 -7.38 1.17
C ILE A 129 -12.40 -6.09 1.92
N ARG A 130 -13.60 -5.54 1.77
CA ARG A 130 -14.00 -4.29 2.43
C ARG A 130 -14.00 -4.37 3.95
N LYS A 131 -14.25 -5.55 4.50
CA LYS A 131 -14.20 -5.78 5.95
C LYS A 131 -12.77 -5.83 6.51
N SER A 132 -11.80 -6.31 5.70
CA SER A 132 -10.43 -6.58 6.17
C SER A 132 -9.35 -5.71 5.54
N ALA A 133 -9.70 -4.90 4.51
CA ALA A 133 -8.73 -4.03 3.84
C ALA A 133 -8.19 -2.96 4.79
N ASP A 134 -6.87 -2.76 4.74
CA ASP A 134 -6.16 -1.71 5.46
C ASP A 134 -4.96 -1.23 4.65
N THR A 135 -4.27 -0.23 5.17
CA THR A 135 -3.00 0.24 4.60
C THR A 135 -1.90 -0.80 4.75
N VAL A 136 -0.95 -0.81 3.81
CA VAL A 136 0.34 -1.47 4.00
C VAL A 136 1.44 -0.46 4.37
N TYR A 137 1.04 0.68 4.95
CA TYR A 137 1.91 1.70 5.55
C TYR A 137 2.81 2.43 4.55
N HIS A 138 2.33 2.63 3.33
CA HIS A 138 3.03 3.37 2.26
C HIS A 138 2.19 4.54 1.71
N PRO A 139 1.68 5.47 2.57
CA PRO A 139 0.92 6.62 2.08
C PRO A 139 1.83 7.60 1.35
N VAL A 140 1.29 8.22 0.30
CA VAL A 140 1.97 9.24 -0.51
C VAL A 140 0.98 10.31 -0.99
N GLY A 141 1.46 11.41 -1.53
CA GLY A 141 0.65 12.33 -2.33
C GLY A 141 -0.01 13.48 -1.59
N THR A 142 0.07 13.57 -0.26
CA THR A 142 -0.55 14.68 0.50
C THR A 142 0.10 16.04 0.25
N CYS A 143 1.35 16.05 -0.26
CA CYS A 143 2.07 17.25 -0.69
C CYS A 143 2.65 17.03 -2.10
N LYS A 144 1.82 16.50 -3.03
CA LYS A 144 2.29 16.02 -4.33
C LYS A 144 3.06 17.06 -5.11
N MET A 145 4.12 16.63 -5.76
CA MET A 145 4.85 17.39 -6.78
C MET A 145 4.02 17.45 -8.07
N GLY A 146 4.04 18.57 -8.75
CA GLY A 146 3.37 18.70 -10.04
C GLY A 146 3.39 20.12 -10.61
N LEU A 147 2.66 20.26 -11.72
CA LEU A 147 2.44 21.54 -12.41
C LEU A 147 0.96 21.92 -12.47
N ASP A 148 0.10 21.08 -11.92
CA ASP A 148 -1.35 21.31 -11.85
C ASP A 148 -1.74 22.10 -10.59
N ASP A 149 -2.96 22.60 -10.56
CA ASP A 149 -3.48 23.47 -9.48
C ASP A 149 -3.52 22.79 -8.10
N MET A 150 -3.39 21.46 -8.06
CA MET A 150 -3.34 20.70 -6.83
C MET A 150 -1.90 20.35 -6.39
N ALA A 151 -0.89 20.80 -7.13
CA ALA A 151 0.50 20.61 -6.74
C ALA A 151 0.84 21.45 -5.50
N VAL A 152 1.53 20.85 -4.55
CA VAL A 152 1.99 21.52 -3.32
C VAL A 152 3.45 21.94 -3.43
N VAL A 153 4.27 21.15 -4.12
CA VAL A 153 5.68 21.47 -4.36
C VAL A 153 6.03 21.43 -5.86
N ASP A 154 7.01 22.25 -6.21
CA ASP A 154 7.61 22.27 -7.54
C ASP A 154 8.66 21.14 -7.73
N GLN A 155 9.36 21.14 -8.89
CA GLN A 155 10.39 20.15 -9.20
C GLN A 155 11.66 20.28 -8.36
N GLU A 156 11.86 21.40 -7.66
CA GLU A 156 12.96 21.68 -6.75
C GLU A 156 12.54 21.48 -5.28
N LEU A 157 11.34 20.91 -5.06
CA LEU A 157 10.74 20.63 -3.77
C LEU A 157 10.30 21.86 -2.98
N ASN A 158 10.33 23.07 -3.56
CA ASN A 158 9.85 24.27 -2.91
C ASN A 158 8.33 24.24 -2.80
N VAL A 159 7.79 24.70 -1.66
CA VAL A 159 6.35 24.85 -1.48
C VAL A 159 5.85 26.00 -2.36
N ILE A 160 4.89 25.72 -3.23
CA ILE A 160 4.34 26.71 -4.16
C ILE A 160 3.64 27.83 -3.37
N GLY A 161 4.01 29.08 -3.64
CA GLY A 161 3.43 30.26 -3.01
C GLY A 161 4.00 30.62 -1.62
N ILE A 162 4.93 29.85 -1.07
CA ILE A 162 5.61 30.13 0.20
C ILE A 162 7.11 30.09 0.00
N GLN A 163 7.82 31.09 0.53
CA GLN A 163 9.28 31.17 0.38
C GLN A 163 10.01 30.41 1.51
N ASN A 164 11.18 29.89 1.18
CA ASN A 164 12.11 29.24 2.12
C ASN A 164 11.58 27.99 2.81
N ILE A 165 10.61 27.28 2.21
CA ILE A 165 10.10 26.00 2.71
C ILE A 165 10.22 24.97 1.59
N ARG A 166 10.71 23.79 1.94
CA ARG A 166 10.74 22.59 1.08
C ARG A 166 10.11 21.41 1.79
N ILE A 167 9.60 20.46 1.00
CA ILE A 167 9.11 19.18 1.50
C ILE A 167 9.93 18.08 0.85
N ALA A 168 10.49 17.17 1.67
CA ALA A 168 11.43 16.15 1.23
C ALA A 168 11.13 14.78 1.85
N ASP A 169 9.93 14.28 1.63
CA ASP A 169 9.46 12.98 2.10
C ASP A 169 8.52 12.32 1.08
N ALA A 170 7.93 11.17 1.46
CA ALA A 170 7.04 10.40 0.59
C ALA A 170 5.79 11.17 0.13
N SER A 171 5.38 12.22 0.83
CA SER A 171 4.18 12.99 0.51
C SER A 171 4.27 13.71 -0.85
N ILE A 172 5.48 13.97 -1.34
CA ILE A 172 5.68 14.61 -2.66
C ILE A 172 5.38 13.70 -3.85
N MET A 173 5.34 12.38 -3.67
CA MET A 173 5.05 11.44 -4.77
C MET A 173 3.61 11.65 -5.26
N PRO A 174 3.37 11.94 -6.55
CA PRO A 174 2.00 12.11 -7.06
C PRO A 174 1.16 10.84 -7.00
N GLN A 175 1.84 9.68 -7.01
CA GLN A 175 1.25 8.35 -6.91
C GLN A 175 2.25 7.35 -6.36
N ILE A 176 1.77 6.21 -5.89
CA ILE A 176 2.62 5.11 -5.42
C ILE A 176 3.47 4.57 -6.59
N VAL A 177 4.75 4.33 -6.33
CA VAL A 177 5.76 3.89 -7.32
C VAL A 177 5.64 2.42 -7.76
N SER A 178 4.48 1.80 -7.57
CA SER A 178 4.22 0.37 -7.86
C SER A 178 5.01 -0.60 -6.98
N GLY A 179 5.17 -0.25 -5.71
CA GLY A 179 5.89 -1.06 -4.72
C GLY A 179 6.04 -0.33 -3.40
N ASN A 180 6.83 -0.90 -2.50
CA ASN A 180 7.15 -0.32 -1.20
C ASN A 180 7.90 1.01 -1.35
N THR A 181 7.56 2.00 -0.54
CA THR A 181 8.01 3.39 -0.71
C THR A 181 9.30 3.75 0.02
N ASN A 182 9.90 2.84 0.79
CA ASN A 182 11.09 3.15 1.59
C ASN A 182 12.29 3.61 0.72
N ALA A 183 12.64 2.82 -0.30
CA ALA A 183 13.78 3.15 -1.17
C ALA A 183 13.58 4.48 -1.92
N PRO A 184 12.45 4.75 -2.59
CA PRO A 184 12.22 6.05 -3.21
C PRO A 184 12.15 7.20 -2.21
N THR A 185 11.70 6.99 -0.97
CA THR A 185 11.73 8.03 0.06
C THR A 185 13.16 8.41 0.46
N ILE A 186 14.04 7.41 0.61
CA ILE A 186 15.48 7.66 0.84
C ILE A 186 16.07 8.45 -0.34
N MET A 187 15.77 8.06 -1.57
CA MET A 187 16.22 8.78 -2.77
C MET A 187 15.73 10.24 -2.80
N ILE A 188 14.49 10.50 -2.38
CA ILE A 188 13.95 11.86 -2.25
C ILE A 188 14.79 12.67 -1.25
N GLY A 189 15.13 12.09 -0.10
CA GLY A 189 15.97 12.75 0.90
C GLY A 189 17.36 13.09 0.37
N GLU A 190 18.03 12.16 -0.28
CA GLU A 190 19.34 12.39 -0.93
C GLU A 190 19.27 13.50 -2.00
N LYS A 191 18.25 13.43 -2.86
CA LYS A 191 18.05 14.45 -3.89
C LYS A 191 17.74 15.83 -3.33
N ALA A 192 16.96 15.89 -2.25
CA ALA A 192 16.66 17.15 -1.55
C ALA A 192 17.94 17.78 -0.97
N ALA A 193 18.83 16.98 -0.39
CA ALA A 193 20.10 17.45 0.10
C ALA A 193 20.94 18.09 -1.01
N ASP A 194 21.04 17.45 -2.17
CA ASP A 194 21.73 18.01 -3.35
C ASP A 194 21.12 19.34 -3.80
N LEU A 195 19.80 19.44 -3.89
CA LEU A 195 19.09 20.66 -4.28
C LEU A 195 19.35 21.81 -3.28
N ILE A 196 19.36 21.53 -1.99
CA ILE A 196 19.64 22.53 -0.95
C ILE A 196 21.08 23.02 -1.04
N LEU A 197 22.05 22.12 -1.16
CA LEU A 197 23.47 22.46 -1.23
C LEU A 197 23.83 23.25 -2.50
N ASN A 198 23.17 22.94 -3.61
CA ASN A 198 23.42 23.64 -4.88
C ASN A 198 22.74 25.01 -4.97
N HIS A 199 21.70 25.25 -4.17
CA HIS A 199 21.02 26.56 -4.12
C HIS A 199 21.89 27.63 -3.41
N HIS A 200 22.86 27.23 -2.61
CA HIS A 200 23.76 28.10 -1.87
C HIS A 200 25.12 28.31 -2.54
N LYS A 201 25.30 27.79 -3.77
CA LYS A 201 26.46 28.07 -4.65
C LYS A 201 26.11 29.11 -5.70
#